data_13d0ca9449078040bbfee2ed1f646589
#
_entry.id   13d0ca9449078040bbfee2ed1f646589
#
_cell.length_a   1.000
_cell.length_b   1.000
_cell.length_c   1.000
_cell.angle_alpha   90.00
_cell.angle_beta   90.00
_cell.angle_gamma   90.00
#
_symmetry.space_group_name_H-M   'P 1'
#
loop_
_entity.id
_entity.type
_entity.pdbx_description
1 polymer ?
#
loop_
_entity_poly.entity_id
_entity_poly.type
_entity_poly.pdbx_seq_one_letter_code
_entity_poly.pdbx_strand_id
1 'polypeptide(L)'
;IPQETIGNKDITGGLPRVADLFEARRPKDPAVMAEASGVVSFGKETKGKIRLVINAQDGTDPIETLIPKWRQINIFDGEEVERGEIIADGPLNPHDILRLKGVAALAEYITSEVQEVYRLQGVVINDKHIEVIVRQMLRKVDISESGDTNLIQGDQVELTRVMDENELAEANQKFIAKYERVLLGITKASLATESFISAASFQETTRVLTEGAVTGKKDHLRGLKENVVVGRLIPAGTGLAYHSERKRKKELARAEKEGSAAISASDVEEALSAALKD
;
A
#
# COMPACT_ATOMS: atom_id res chain seq x y z
N ILE A 1 7.93 40.15 -14.43
CA ILE A 1 7.02 40.57 -13.35
C ILE A 1 7.34 39.64 -12.19
N PRO A 2 7.84 40.17 -11.05
CA PRO A 2 8.06 39.32 -9.89
C PRO A 2 6.69 38.87 -9.38
N GLN A 3 6.42 37.56 -9.41
CA GLN A 3 5.31 36.99 -8.69
C GLN A 3 5.61 37.14 -7.20
N GLU A 4 4.74 37.83 -6.49
CA GLU A 4 4.75 37.87 -5.04
C GLU A 4 4.64 36.45 -4.52
N THR A 5 5.73 35.95 -3.97
CA THR A 5 5.75 34.71 -3.20
C THR A 5 4.94 34.95 -1.94
N ILE A 6 3.69 34.51 -1.97
CA ILE A 6 2.88 34.37 -0.75
C ILE A 6 3.67 33.42 0.16
N GLY A 7 4.04 33.98 1.30
CA GLY A 7 5.05 33.43 2.19
C GLY A 7 4.70 32.04 2.74
N ASN A 8 5.20 31.02 2.09
CA ASN A 8 5.34 29.70 2.64
C ASN A 8 6.81 29.32 2.65
N LYS A 9 7.40 29.32 3.83
CA LYS A 9 8.83 29.21 4.09
C LYS A 9 9.48 27.86 3.74
N ASP A 10 8.75 26.88 3.22
CA ASP A 10 9.25 25.53 2.88
C ASP A 10 8.82 25.04 1.49
N ILE A 11 8.63 25.92 0.54
CA ILE A 11 8.35 25.52 -0.83
C ILE A 11 9.68 25.20 -1.52
N THR A 12 10.08 23.95 -1.49
CA THR A 12 10.88 23.37 -2.55
C THR A 12 10.02 23.34 -3.81
N GLY A 13 10.04 24.47 -4.55
CA GLY A 13 9.31 24.59 -5.81
C GLY A 13 9.94 23.73 -6.90
N GLY A 14 9.15 23.30 -7.86
CA GLY A 14 9.61 22.60 -9.04
C GLY A 14 9.83 21.08 -8.86
N LEU A 15 10.80 20.51 -9.59
CA LEU A 15 11.06 19.06 -9.62
C LEU A 15 11.35 18.42 -8.24
N PRO A 16 12.03 19.07 -7.28
CA PRO A 16 12.17 18.53 -5.92
C PRO A 16 10.83 18.27 -5.22
N ARG A 17 9.82 19.11 -5.44
CA ARG A 17 8.48 18.91 -4.87
C ARG A 17 7.81 17.66 -5.42
N VAL A 18 7.96 17.39 -6.71
CA VAL A 18 7.45 16.17 -7.35
C VAL A 18 8.11 14.93 -6.74
N ALA A 19 9.43 14.96 -6.52
CA ALA A 19 10.15 13.88 -5.88
C ALA A 19 9.65 13.63 -4.43
N ASP A 20 9.42 14.69 -3.65
CA ASP A 20 8.89 14.59 -2.28
C ASP A 20 7.47 14.00 -2.25
N LEU A 21 6.62 14.35 -3.22
CA LEU A 21 5.28 13.81 -3.34
C LEU A 21 5.31 12.30 -3.67
N PHE A 22 6.14 11.87 -4.62
CA PHE A 22 6.26 10.45 -4.96
C PHE A 22 6.99 9.63 -3.89
N GLU A 23 7.85 10.24 -3.07
CA GLU A 23 8.43 9.58 -1.90
C GLU A 23 7.50 9.63 -0.66
N ALA A 24 6.34 10.24 -0.80
CA ALA A 24 5.35 10.40 0.29
C ALA A 24 5.99 10.97 1.57
N ARG A 25 6.91 11.95 1.42
CA ARG A 25 7.59 12.56 2.55
C ARG A 25 6.62 13.38 3.38
N ARG A 26 6.72 13.22 4.69
CA ARG A 26 5.94 14.03 5.64
C ARG A 26 6.52 15.43 5.71
N PRO A 27 5.70 16.48 5.55
CA PRO A 27 6.15 17.85 5.77
C PRO A 27 6.51 18.07 7.25
N LYS A 28 7.43 19.01 7.53
CA LYS A 28 7.89 19.31 8.88
C LYS A 28 6.76 19.78 9.81
N ASP A 29 5.87 20.61 9.26
CA ASP A 29 4.74 21.19 9.99
C ASP A 29 3.44 20.95 9.22
N PRO A 30 2.88 19.71 9.25
CA PRO A 30 1.70 19.40 8.46
C PRO A 30 0.46 20.15 8.96
N ALA A 31 -0.48 20.42 8.06
CA ALA A 31 -1.80 20.91 8.43
C ALA A 31 -2.45 19.95 9.44
N VAL A 32 -3.23 20.51 10.37
CA VAL A 32 -4.02 19.70 11.29
C VAL A 32 -5.40 19.50 10.69
N MET A 33 -5.80 18.24 10.54
CA MET A 33 -7.09 17.85 9.99
C MET A 33 -7.97 17.23 11.08
N ALA A 34 -9.27 17.39 10.98
CA ALA A 34 -10.24 16.79 11.89
C ALA A 34 -10.20 15.25 11.78
N GLU A 35 -10.02 14.57 12.90
CA GLU A 35 -9.99 13.10 12.93
C GLU A 35 -11.38 12.46 12.94
N ALA A 36 -12.38 13.20 13.46
CA ALA A 36 -13.78 12.78 13.47
C ALA A 36 -14.69 13.95 13.09
N SER A 37 -15.91 13.64 12.67
CA SER A 37 -16.96 14.63 12.49
C SER A 37 -17.60 14.96 13.83
N GLY A 38 -17.74 16.24 14.16
CA GLY A 38 -18.32 16.65 15.43
C GLY A 38 -18.17 18.15 15.71
N VAL A 39 -18.55 18.54 16.91
CA VAL A 39 -18.49 19.93 17.36
C VAL A 39 -17.14 20.19 18.04
N VAL A 40 -16.47 21.22 17.59
CA VAL A 40 -15.16 21.67 18.12
C VAL A 40 -15.36 22.47 19.40
N SER A 41 -14.53 22.19 20.39
CA SER A 41 -14.42 23.02 21.60
C SER A 41 -12.96 23.28 21.95
N PHE A 42 -12.66 24.52 22.40
CA PHE A 42 -11.32 24.86 22.84
C PHE A 42 -11.16 24.61 24.34
N GLY A 43 -10.21 23.75 24.68
CA GLY A 43 -9.85 23.47 26.07
C GLY A 43 -8.80 24.43 26.63
N LYS A 44 -8.39 24.20 27.87
CA LYS A 44 -7.37 25.00 28.55
C LYS A 44 -6.03 24.90 27.82
N GLU A 45 -5.37 26.05 27.65
CA GLU A 45 -4.04 26.13 27.07
C GLU A 45 -3.01 25.38 27.93
N THR A 46 -2.14 24.65 27.28
CA THR A 46 -1.10 23.87 27.96
C THR A 46 0.26 24.13 27.28
N LYS A 47 1.21 24.71 28.03
CA LYS A 47 2.62 24.90 27.58
C LYS A 47 2.76 25.52 26.17
N GLY A 48 2.00 26.59 25.85
CA GLY A 48 2.10 27.27 24.56
C GLY A 48 1.37 26.56 23.39
N LYS A 49 0.56 25.56 23.69
CA LYS A 49 -0.33 24.88 22.75
C LYS A 49 -1.78 25.10 23.15
N ILE A 50 -2.65 25.23 22.17
CA ILE A 50 -4.11 25.26 22.32
C ILE A 50 -4.60 23.83 22.28
N ARG A 51 -5.38 23.43 23.25
CA ARG A 51 -6.07 22.13 23.26
C ARG A 51 -7.37 22.29 22.48
N LEU A 52 -7.52 21.54 21.42
CA LEU A 52 -8.74 21.43 20.66
C LEU A 52 -9.36 20.06 20.94
N VAL A 53 -10.63 20.05 21.26
CA VAL A 53 -11.40 18.83 21.53
C VAL A 53 -12.51 18.76 20.51
N ILE A 54 -12.61 17.64 19.81
CA ILE A 54 -13.69 17.34 18.88
C ILE A 54 -14.63 16.36 19.59
N ASN A 55 -15.84 16.79 19.88
CA ASN A 55 -16.90 15.94 20.42
C ASN A 55 -17.60 15.26 19.25
N ALA A 56 -17.29 13.99 19.04
CA ALA A 56 -17.85 13.22 17.93
C ALA A 56 -19.37 13.06 18.04
N GLN A 57 -20.08 13.17 16.93
CA GLN A 57 -21.53 12.96 16.87
C GLN A 57 -21.93 11.50 17.12
N ASP A 58 -21.00 10.56 16.85
CA ASP A 58 -21.23 9.11 16.97
C ASP A 58 -21.17 8.60 18.42
N GLY A 59 -20.99 9.48 19.40
CA GLY A 59 -20.87 9.10 20.83
C GLY A 59 -19.56 8.39 21.19
N THR A 60 -18.56 8.43 20.31
CA THR A 60 -17.19 7.98 20.61
C THR A 60 -16.50 8.99 21.53
N ASP A 61 -15.43 8.53 22.19
CA ASP A 61 -14.66 9.39 23.09
C ASP A 61 -14.16 10.65 22.37
N PRO A 62 -14.18 11.82 23.07
CA PRO A 62 -13.72 13.07 22.48
C PRO A 62 -12.25 13.00 22.09
N ILE A 63 -11.93 13.44 20.87
CA ILE A 63 -10.57 13.43 20.35
C ILE A 63 -9.88 14.75 20.69
N GLU A 64 -8.80 14.66 21.46
CA GLU A 64 -8.01 15.82 21.84
C GLU A 64 -6.79 16.01 20.92
N THR A 65 -6.65 17.20 20.34
CA THR A 65 -5.52 17.58 19.50
C THR A 65 -4.83 18.83 20.05
N LEU A 66 -3.49 18.83 20.14
CA LEU A 66 -2.71 19.94 20.64
C LEU A 66 -2.09 20.74 19.50
N ILE A 67 -2.57 21.96 19.27
CA ILE A 67 -2.14 22.85 18.20
C ILE A 67 -1.22 23.94 18.77
N PRO A 68 -0.01 24.18 18.19
CA PRO A 68 0.86 25.27 18.60
C PRO A 68 0.18 26.63 18.41
N LYS A 69 0.35 27.57 19.36
CA LYS A 69 -0.27 28.90 19.32
C LYS A 69 0.11 29.76 18.11
N TRP A 70 1.26 29.50 17.52
CA TRP A 70 1.74 30.26 16.35
C TRP A 70 1.02 29.88 15.05
N ARG A 71 0.23 28.84 15.06
CA ARG A 71 -0.56 28.38 13.89
C ARG A 71 -1.87 29.14 13.81
N GLN A 72 -2.22 29.47 12.58
CA GLN A 72 -3.54 30.00 12.28
C GLN A 72 -4.57 28.87 12.32
N ILE A 73 -5.58 29.06 13.16
CA ILE A 73 -6.72 28.14 13.28
C ILE A 73 -7.87 28.79 12.50
N ASN A 74 -8.49 28.01 11.61
CA ASN A 74 -9.53 28.48 10.69
C ASN A 74 -10.95 28.20 11.21
N ILE A 75 -11.08 27.67 12.41
CA ILE A 75 -12.36 27.19 12.97
C ILE A 75 -12.64 27.94 14.27
N PHE A 76 -13.93 28.19 14.54
CA PHE A 76 -14.43 28.83 15.74
C PHE A 76 -14.89 27.83 16.80
N ASP A 77 -14.96 28.28 18.04
CA ASP A 77 -15.49 27.46 19.15
C ASP A 77 -16.98 27.19 18.95
N GLY A 78 -17.38 25.93 19.06
CA GLY A 78 -18.75 25.49 18.80
C GLY A 78 -19.08 25.22 17.33
N GLU A 79 -18.14 25.36 16.42
CA GLU A 79 -18.31 25.04 15.00
C GLU A 79 -18.35 23.53 14.75
N GLU A 80 -19.19 23.12 13.82
CA GLU A 80 -19.27 21.72 13.39
C GLU A 80 -18.28 21.46 12.26
N VAL A 81 -17.46 20.42 12.41
CA VAL A 81 -16.44 20.02 11.43
C VAL A 81 -16.70 18.62 10.91
N GLU A 82 -16.37 18.40 9.65
CA GLU A 82 -16.38 17.09 9.05
C GLU A 82 -15.02 16.39 9.16
N ARG A 83 -15.03 15.07 9.19
CA ARG A 83 -13.79 14.27 9.18
C ARG A 83 -12.93 14.62 7.96
N GLY A 84 -11.68 15.01 8.22
CA GLY A 84 -10.72 15.40 7.18
C GLY A 84 -10.77 16.88 6.80
N GLU A 85 -11.56 17.70 7.46
CA GLU A 85 -11.54 19.16 7.30
C GLU A 85 -10.27 19.76 7.92
N ILE A 86 -9.75 20.86 7.33
CA ILE A 86 -8.52 21.50 7.77
C ILE A 86 -8.84 22.43 8.93
N ILE A 87 -8.32 22.09 10.10
CA ILE A 87 -8.46 22.88 11.33
C ILE A 87 -7.42 23.99 11.43
N ALA A 88 -6.17 23.63 11.14
CA ALA A 88 -5.07 24.56 11.19
C ALA A 88 -4.26 24.51 9.91
N ASP A 89 -3.90 25.69 9.41
CA ASP A 89 -3.20 25.84 8.15
C ASP A 89 -1.81 25.19 8.17
N GLY A 90 -1.43 24.65 7.03
CA GLY A 90 -0.13 24.04 6.78
C GLY A 90 -0.12 23.21 5.50
N PRO A 91 1.04 22.71 5.10
CA PRO A 91 1.14 21.78 3.99
C PRO A 91 0.42 20.45 4.33
N LEU A 92 -0.41 19.97 3.42
CA LEU A 92 -1.15 18.73 3.62
C LEU A 92 -0.20 17.52 3.67
N ASN A 93 -0.43 16.63 4.62
CA ASN A 93 0.28 15.37 4.70
C ASN A 93 -0.46 14.29 3.91
N PRO A 94 0.15 13.68 2.88
CA PRO A 94 -0.51 12.65 2.08
C PRO A 94 -1.02 11.45 2.90
N HIS A 95 -0.31 11.09 3.98
CA HIS A 95 -0.73 9.99 4.86
C HIS A 95 -2.03 10.28 5.61
N ASP A 96 -2.21 11.54 6.06
CA ASP A 96 -3.43 11.93 6.76
C ASP A 96 -4.61 12.04 5.80
N ILE A 97 -4.38 12.50 4.56
CA ILE A 97 -5.39 12.49 3.51
C ILE A 97 -5.88 11.07 3.25
N LEU A 98 -4.97 10.09 3.13
CA LEU A 98 -5.34 8.70 2.93
C LEU A 98 -6.18 8.16 4.08
N ARG A 99 -5.75 8.42 5.32
CA ARG A 99 -6.42 7.92 6.53
C ARG A 99 -7.80 8.53 6.75
N LEU A 100 -7.96 9.83 6.45
CA LEU A 100 -9.18 10.57 6.78
C LEU A 100 -10.15 10.67 5.60
N LYS A 101 -9.65 10.96 4.39
CA LYS A 101 -10.47 11.17 3.18
C LYS A 101 -10.49 9.98 2.22
N GLY A 102 -9.56 9.04 2.38
CA GLY A 102 -9.49 7.83 1.56
C GLY A 102 -8.65 7.94 0.28
N VAL A 103 -8.71 6.88 -0.52
CA VAL A 103 -7.83 6.69 -1.70
C VAL A 103 -8.11 7.68 -2.82
N ALA A 104 -9.38 7.97 -3.09
CA ALA A 104 -9.78 8.87 -4.19
C ALA A 104 -9.26 10.29 -3.96
N ALA A 105 -9.47 10.84 -2.77
CA ALA A 105 -9.00 12.18 -2.40
C ALA A 105 -7.46 12.28 -2.40
N LEU A 106 -6.76 11.22 -1.99
CA LEU A 106 -5.31 11.18 -2.07
C LEU A 106 -4.81 11.18 -3.51
N ALA A 107 -5.42 10.38 -4.39
CA ALA A 107 -5.03 10.31 -5.79
C ALA A 107 -5.25 11.65 -6.50
N GLU A 108 -6.37 12.30 -6.24
CA GLU A 108 -6.69 13.63 -6.76
C GLU A 108 -5.68 14.67 -6.25
N TYR A 109 -5.36 14.66 -4.96
CA TYR A 109 -4.39 15.57 -4.35
C TYR A 109 -3.00 15.42 -4.99
N ILE A 110 -2.45 14.19 -5.04
CA ILE A 110 -1.11 13.97 -5.63
C ILE A 110 -1.09 14.35 -7.11
N THR A 111 -2.13 13.97 -7.86
CA THR A 111 -2.22 14.28 -9.29
C THR A 111 -2.27 15.79 -9.52
N SER A 112 -3.09 16.50 -8.76
CA SER A 112 -3.24 17.95 -8.84
C SER A 112 -1.93 18.68 -8.52
N GLU A 113 -1.26 18.33 -7.41
CA GLU A 113 0.02 18.93 -6.99
C GLU A 113 1.13 18.69 -8.02
N VAL A 114 1.24 17.46 -8.55
CA VAL A 114 2.24 17.14 -9.58
C VAL A 114 1.95 17.88 -10.88
N GLN A 115 0.70 17.90 -11.30
CA GLN A 115 0.28 18.61 -12.51
C GLN A 115 0.50 20.13 -12.41
N GLU A 116 0.29 20.73 -11.25
CA GLU A 116 0.55 22.15 -11.03
C GLU A 116 2.02 22.47 -11.29
N VAL A 117 2.94 21.68 -10.73
CA VAL A 117 4.38 21.86 -10.96
C VAL A 117 4.74 21.78 -12.44
N TYR A 118 4.21 20.80 -13.17
CA TYR A 118 4.51 20.65 -14.60
C TYR A 118 3.85 21.74 -15.46
N ARG A 119 2.64 22.15 -15.13
CA ARG A 119 1.93 23.25 -15.85
C ARG A 119 2.66 24.56 -15.69
N LEU A 120 3.21 24.87 -14.51
CA LEU A 120 4.05 26.07 -14.29
C LEU A 120 5.29 26.08 -15.17
N GLN A 121 5.78 24.91 -15.58
CA GLN A 121 6.91 24.77 -16.51
C GLN A 121 6.49 24.63 -17.97
N GLY A 122 5.20 24.76 -18.28
CA GLY A 122 4.67 24.64 -19.64
C GLY A 122 4.59 23.20 -20.17
N VAL A 123 4.74 22.19 -19.31
CA VAL A 123 4.67 20.79 -19.69
C VAL A 123 3.27 20.25 -19.46
N VAL A 124 2.69 19.63 -20.48
CA VAL A 124 1.36 18.99 -20.40
C VAL A 124 1.53 17.49 -20.34
N ILE A 125 1.04 16.88 -19.25
CA ILE A 125 1.08 15.44 -19.02
C ILE A 125 -0.34 14.94 -18.79
N ASN A 126 -0.68 13.77 -19.31
CA ASN A 126 -1.98 13.17 -19.01
C ASN A 126 -1.98 12.53 -17.62
N ASP A 127 -3.05 12.72 -16.85
CA ASP A 127 -3.20 12.28 -15.46
C ASP A 127 -2.95 10.78 -15.28
N LYS A 128 -3.30 9.95 -16.27
CA LYS A 128 -3.10 8.49 -16.23
C LYS A 128 -1.66 8.07 -15.90
N HIS A 129 -0.65 8.85 -16.29
CA HIS A 129 0.76 8.55 -16.03
C HIS A 129 1.11 8.73 -14.54
N ILE A 130 0.48 9.71 -13.89
CA ILE A 130 0.63 9.97 -12.46
C ILE A 130 -0.19 8.95 -11.67
N GLU A 131 -1.43 8.70 -12.07
CA GLU A 131 -2.33 7.74 -11.44
C GLU A 131 -1.77 6.31 -11.41
N VAL A 132 -1.08 5.88 -12.47
CA VAL A 132 -0.38 4.58 -12.49
C VAL A 132 0.67 4.49 -11.39
N ILE A 133 1.44 5.57 -11.16
CA ILE A 133 2.46 5.60 -10.09
C ILE A 133 1.78 5.58 -8.71
N VAL A 134 0.76 6.40 -8.50
CA VAL A 134 0.00 6.44 -7.24
C VAL A 134 -0.62 5.07 -6.92
N ARG A 135 -1.15 4.37 -7.93
CA ARG A 135 -1.66 3.01 -7.77
C ARG A 135 -0.59 2.05 -7.24
N GLN A 136 0.66 2.16 -7.72
CA GLN A 136 1.75 1.32 -7.21
C GLN A 136 2.14 1.67 -5.77
N MET A 137 2.05 2.94 -5.39
CA MET A 137 2.30 3.41 -4.02
C MET A 137 1.26 2.88 -3.01
N LEU A 138 0.04 2.53 -3.48
CA LEU A 138 -1.09 2.07 -2.67
C LEU A 138 -1.32 0.55 -2.73
N ARG A 139 -0.37 -0.22 -3.25
CA ARG A 139 -0.52 -1.69 -3.37
C ARG A 139 -0.52 -2.44 -2.04
N LYS A 140 0.16 -1.89 -1.04
CA LYS A 140 0.32 -2.52 0.28
C LYS A 140 -0.75 -2.05 1.26
N VAL A 141 -1.06 -2.94 2.19
CA VAL A 141 -1.95 -2.70 3.31
C VAL A 141 -1.31 -3.22 4.60
N ASP A 142 -1.60 -2.58 5.71
CA ASP A 142 -1.23 -3.06 7.05
C ASP A 142 -2.40 -3.86 7.63
N ILE A 143 -2.12 -5.01 8.20
CA ILE A 143 -3.13 -5.86 8.84
C ILE A 143 -3.40 -5.34 10.24
N SER A 144 -4.61 -4.83 10.47
CA SER A 144 -5.07 -4.35 11.79
C SER A 144 -5.47 -5.52 12.69
N GLU A 145 -6.24 -6.46 12.16
CA GLU A 145 -6.68 -7.68 12.83
C GLU A 145 -6.53 -8.86 11.87
N SER A 146 -5.92 -9.95 12.33
CA SER A 146 -5.69 -11.12 11.47
C SER A 146 -6.93 -12.01 11.27
N GLY A 147 -7.94 -11.92 12.17
CA GLY A 147 -9.06 -12.87 12.16
C GLY A 147 -8.56 -14.33 12.21
N ASP A 148 -9.22 -15.20 11.48
CA ASP A 148 -8.87 -16.63 11.35
C ASP A 148 -8.06 -16.91 10.06
N THR A 149 -7.44 -15.88 9.48
CA THR A 149 -6.62 -16.00 8.28
C THR A 149 -5.16 -16.34 8.62
N ASN A 150 -4.38 -16.74 7.60
CA ASN A 150 -2.94 -17.01 7.76
C ASN A 150 -2.07 -15.74 7.77
N LEU A 151 -2.70 -14.58 7.97
CA LEU A 151 -2.01 -13.28 8.00
C LEU A 151 -1.58 -12.94 9.41
N ILE A 152 -0.50 -12.19 9.55
CA ILE A 152 0.04 -11.75 10.84
C ILE A 152 -0.36 -10.29 11.06
N GLN A 153 -0.85 -9.97 12.25
CA GLN A 153 -1.17 -8.59 12.65
C GLN A 153 0.08 -7.71 12.62
N GLY A 154 -0.04 -6.52 12.01
CA GLY A 154 1.06 -5.57 11.85
C GLY A 154 1.96 -5.80 10.64
N ASP A 155 1.73 -6.85 9.86
CA ASP A 155 2.49 -7.10 8.63
C ASP A 155 1.96 -6.26 7.47
N GLN A 156 2.90 -5.83 6.57
CA GLN A 156 2.58 -5.16 5.31
C GLN A 156 2.47 -6.19 4.19
N VAL A 157 1.24 -6.41 3.75
CA VAL A 157 0.91 -7.42 2.73
C VAL A 157 0.33 -6.76 1.48
N GLU A 158 0.41 -7.42 0.33
CA GLU A 158 -0.30 -6.96 -0.87
C GLU A 158 -1.81 -7.10 -0.70
N LEU A 159 -2.55 -6.08 -1.14
CA LEU A 159 -4.02 -6.06 -1.06
C LEU A 159 -4.66 -7.28 -1.70
N THR A 160 -4.16 -7.70 -2.87
CA THR A 160 -4.69 -8.89 -3.58
C THR A 160 -4.62 -10.13 -2.72
N ARG A 161 -3.49 -10.35 -2.02
CA ARG A 161 -3.33 -11.49 -1.13
C ARG A 161 -4.31 -11.46 0.05
N VAL A 162 -4.55 -10.26 0.62
CA VAL A 162 -5.53 -10.12 1.72
C VAL A 162 -6.95 -10.42 1.21
N MET A 163 -7.29 -9.97 0.00
CA MET A 163 -8.60 -10.25 -0.60
C MET A 163 -8.78 -11.76 -0.85
N ASP A 164 -7.76 -12.43 -1.41
CA ASP A 164 -7.79 -13.89 -1.67
C ASP A 164 -7.94 -14.67 -0.35
N GLU A 165 -7.21 -14.31 0.71
CA GLU A 165 -7.32 -14.95 2.03
C GLU A 165 -8.69 -14.68 2.70
N ASN A 166 -9.22 -13.47 2.55
CA ASN A 166 -10.55 -13.13 3.07
C ASN A 166 -11.66 -13.88 2.33
N GLU A 167 -11.57 -14.03 1.00
CA GLU A 167 -12.50 -14.83 0.22
C GLU A 167 -12.49 -16.30 0.66
N LEU A 168 -11.30 -16.86 0.93
CA LEU A 168 -11.17 -18.21 1.47
C LEU A 168 -11.74 -18.32 2.90
N ALA A 169 -11.56 -17.31 3.74
CA ALA A 169 -12.09 -17.28 5.09
C ALA A 169 -13.63 -17.20 5.07
N GLU A 170 -14.22 -16.36 4.21
CA GLU A 170 -15.68 -16.26 4.03
C GLU A 170 -16.28 -17.58 3.55
N ALA A 171 -15.64 -18.24 2.55
CA ALA A 171 -16.09 -19.54 2.04
C ALA A 171 -16.11 -20.62 3.14
N ASN A 172 -15.24 -20.51 4.14
CA ASN A 172 -15.16 -21.41 5.30
C ASN A 172 -15.94 -20.91 6.54
N GLN A 173 -16.71 -19.82 6.42
CA GLN A 173 -17.46 -19.20 7.52
C GLN A 173 -16.58 -18.79 8.71
N LYS A 174 -15.38 -18.29 8.44
CA LYS A 174 -14.40 -17.82 9.41
C LYS A 174 -14.36 -16.29 9.47
N PHE A 175 -13.75 -15.75 10.52
CA PHE A 175 -13.55 -14.31 10.64
C PHE A 175 -12.51 -13.80 9.63
N ILE A 176 -12.89 -12.75 8.90
CA ILE A 176 -12.02 -12.08 7.90
C ILE A 176 -10.97 -11.20 8.58
N ALA A 177 -9.84 -11.00 7.89
CA ALA A 177 -8.83 -10.05 8.32
C ALA A 177 -9.27 -8.61 8.01
N LYS A 178 -9.07 -7.69 8.98
CA LYS A 178 -9.23 -6.26 8.78
C LYS A 178 -7.88 -5.63 8.42
N TYR A 179 -7.91 -4.67 7.51
CA TYR A 179 -6.71 -4.02 7.01
C TYR A 179 -6.91 -2.53 6.79
N GLU A 180 -5.82 -1.77 6.87
CA GLU A 180 -5.77 -0.35 6.55
C GLU A 180 -4.87 -0.11 5.34
N ARG A 181 -5.26 0.83 4.47
CA ARG A 181 -4.47 1.23 3.31
C ARG A 181 -3.26 2.03 3.76
N VAL A 182 -2.08 1.68 3.22
CA VAL A 182 -0.82 2.37 3.51
C VAL A 182 -0.29 3.03 2.25
N LEU A 183 0.19 4.25 2.40
CA LEU A 183 0.89 4.96 1.34
C LEU A 183 2.39 4.72 1.50
N LEU A 184 3.00 4.10 0.51
CA LEU A 184 4.45 3.91 0.44
C LEU A 184 5.05 4.85 -0.61
N GLY A 185 6.19 5.47 -0.29
CA GLY A 185 6.99 6.15 -1.31
C GLY A 185 7.48 5.18 -2.37
N ILE A 186 7.77 5.67 -3.57
CA ILE A 186 8.16 4.82 -4.73
C ILE A 186 9.38 3.94 -4.43
N THR A 187 10.35 4.43 -3.67
CA THR A 187 11.52 3.65 -3.26
C THR A 187 11.14 2.49 -2.35
N LYS A 188 10.34 2.74 -1.31
CA LYS A 188 9.86 1.69 -0.40
C LYS A 188 8.93 0.71 -1.12
N ALA A 189 8.03 1.19 -1.97
CA ALA A 189 7.15 0.34 -2.76
C ALA A 189 7.93 -0.61 -3.68
N SER A 190 9.02 -0.13 -4.28
CA SER A 190 9.88 -0.93 -5.15
C SER A 190 10.69 -2.00 -4.38
N LEU A 191 11.10 -1.72 -3.15
CA LEU A 191 11.81 -2.69 -2.28
C LEU A 191 10.86 -3.68 -1.60
N ALA A 192 9.60 -3.30 -1.39
CA ALA A 192 8.59 -4.13 -0.74
C ALA A 192 7.83 -5.05 -1.72
N THR A 193 8.32 -5.26 -2.95
CA THR A 193 7.73 -6.18 -3.93
C THR A 193 7.88 -7.63 -3.49
N GLU A 194 6.97 -8.52 -3.93
CA GLU A 194 7.07 -9.96 -3.66
C GLU A 194 8.33 -10.58 -4.28
N SER A 195 8.77 -10.07 -5.43
CA SER A 195 9.99 -10.54 -6.09
C SER A 195 11.23 -9.96 -5.44
N PHE A 196 11.96 -10.79 -4.69
CA PHE A 196 13.24 -10.38 -4.11
C PHE A 196 14.33 -10.15 -5.17
N ILE A 197 14.25 -10.82 -6.33
CA ILE A 197 15.16 -10.61 -7.45
C ILE A 197 14.98 -9.21 -8.03
N SER A 198 13.73 -8.78 -8.23
CA SER A 198 13.41 -7.43 -8.69
C SER A 198 13.88 -6.37 -7.69
N ALA A 199 13.61 -6.56 -6.41
CA ALA A 199 14.04 -5.65 -5.34
C ALA A 199 15.58 -5.55 -5.28
N ALA A 200 16.29 -6.68 -5.29
CA ALA A 200 17.75 -6.74 -5.25
C ALA A 200 18.43 -6.04 -6.44
N SER A 201 17.79 -6.06 -7.61
CA SER A 201 18.30 -5.38 -8.80
C SER A 201 18.09 -3.86 -8.81
N PHE A 202 17.37 -3.31 -7.82
CA PHE A 202 17.10 -1.88 -7.69
C PHE A 202 18.05 -1.20 -6.70
N GLN A 203 17.97 -1.54 -5.43
CA GLN A 203 18.79 -0.99 -4.34
C GLN A 203 19.01 -2.02 -3.24
N GLU A 204 19.96 -1.78 -2.35
CA GLU A 204 20.25 -2.62 -1.17
C GLU A 204 20.43 -4.12 -1.51
N THR A 205 21.10 -4.43 -2.60
CA THR A 205 21.24 -5.78 -3.15
C THR A 205 21.64 -6.82 -2.11
N THR A 206 22.69 -6.54 -1.32
CA THR A 206 23.19 -7.46 -0.30
C THR A 206 22.16 -7.74 0.78
N ARG A 207 21.50 -6.70 1.29
CA ARG A 207 20.48 -6.82 2.34
C ARG A 207 19.30 -7.65 1.87
N VAL A 208 18.76 -7.33 0.69
CA VAL A 208 17.59 -8.03 0.12
C VAL A 208 17.90 -9.50 -0.16
N LEU A 209 19.06 -9.80 -0.73
CA LEU A 209 19.48 -11.19 -0.99
C LEU A 209 19.72 -11.98 0.31
N THR A 210 20.36 -11.38 1.31
CA THR A 210 20.57 -12.01 2.62
C THR A 210 19.25 -12.31 3.30
N GLU A 211 18.32 -11.35 3.34
CA GLU A 211 16.98 -11.53 3.88
C GLU A 211 16.22 -12.62 3.14
N GLY A 212 16.25 -12.59 1.80
CA GLY A 212 15.62 -13.61 0.97
C GLY A 212 16.17 -15.02 1.21
N ALA A 213 17.48 -15.15 1.43
CA ALA A 213 18.13 -16.42 1.74
C ALA A 213 17.78 -16.94 3.14
N VAL A 214 17.82 -16.07 4.15
CA VAL A 214 17.49 -16.45 5.54
C VAL A 214 16.02 -16.83 5.70
N THR A 215 15.11 -16.10 5.06
CA THR A 215 13.66 -16.37 5.12
C THR A 215 13.20 -17.45 4.15
N GLY A 216 14.09 -17.96 3.27
CA GLY A 216 13.74 -18.97 2.28
C GLY A 216 12.71 -18.47 1.26
N LYS A 217 12.72 -17.19 0.90
CA LYS A 217 11.77 -16.58 -0.05
C LYS A 217 11.86 -17.27 -1.41
N LYS A 218 10.69 -17.54 -2.00
CA LYS A 218 10.56 -18.11 -3.34
C LYS A 218 10.04 -17.07 -4.31
N ASP A 219 10.79 -16.83 -5.39
CA ASP A 219 10.35 -15.95 -6.47
C ASP A 219 9.62 -16.74 -7.55
N HIS A 220 8.41 -16.33 -7.88
CA HIS A 220 7.56 -16.99 -8.86
C HIS A 220 7.83 -16.54 -10.31
N LEU A 221 8.73 -15.57 -10.52
CA LEU A 221 9.11 -15.03 -11.83
C LEU A 221 7.90 -14.55 -12.66
N ARG A 222 6.96 -13.87 -12.01
CA ARG A 222 5.73 -13.37 -12.66
C ARG A 222 5.95 -12.08 -13.44
N GLY A 223 6.92 -11.24 -13.04
CA GLY A 223 7.20 -9.95 -13.67
C GLY A 223 8.18 -10.06 -14.84
N LEU A 224 8.43 -8.92 -15.47
CA LEU A 224 9.37 -8.84 -16.61
C LEU A 224 10.82 -8.82 -16.12
N LYS A 225 11.11 -8.05 -15.08
CA LYS A 225 12.46 -7.76 -14.60
C LYS A 225 13.16 -9.02 -14.07
N GLU A 226 12.47 -9.84 -13.29
CA GLU A 226 12.97 -11.09 -12.73
C GLU A 226 13.36 -12.07 -13.83
N ASN A 227 12.53 -12.19 -14.87
CA ASN A 227 12.81 -13.07 -15.99
C ASN A 227 14.03 -12.60 -16.80
N VAL A 228 14.17 -11.29 -17.00
CA VAL A 228 15.35 -10.71 -17.67
C VAL A 228 16.63 -10.99 -16.88
N VAL A 229 16.60 -10.77 -15.56
CA VAL A 229 17.76 -11.00 -14.69
C VAL A 229 18.21 -12.46 -14.70
N VAL A 230 17.26 -13.40 -14.74
CA VAL A 230 17.53 -14.86 -14.76
C VAL A 230 17.85 -15.36 -16.18
N GLY A 231 17.75 -14.52 -17.22
CA GLY A 231 17.99 -14.90 -18.62
C GLY A 231 16.88 -15.74 -19.24
N ARG A 232 15.64 -15.61 -18.77
CA ARG A 232 14.47 -16.27 -19.34
C ARG A 232 13.69 -15.36 -20.27
N LEU A 233 12.89 -15.94 -21.14
CA LEU A 233 11.93 -15.18 -21.94
C LEU A 233 10.94 -14.46 -20.99
N ILE A 234 10.64 -13.20 -21.31
CA ILE A 234 9.67 -12.42 -20.55
C ILE A 234 8.24 -12.93 -20.78
N PRO A 235 7.35 -12.88 -19.79
CA PRO A 235 5.96 -13.31 -19.93
C PRO A 235 5.11 -12.25 -20.66
N ALA A 236 5.57 -11.80 -21.83
CA ALA A 236 4.91 -10.84 -22.71
C ALA A 236 5.29 -11.12 -24.16
N GLY A 237 4.42 -10.73 -25.11
CA GLY A 237 4.64 -10.98 -26.52
C GLY A 237 4.79 -12.46 -26.85
N THR A 238 5.82 -12.82 -27.63
CA THR A 238 6.10 -14.23 -28.00
C THR A 238 6.46 -15.13 -26.81
N GLY A 239 7.02 -14.56 -25.74
CA GLY A 239 7.34 -15.26 -24.51
C GLY A 239 6.11 -15.74 -23.74
N LEU A 240 4.97 -15.07 -23.88
CA LEU A 240 3.72 -15.47 -23.23
C LEU A 240 3.25 -16.85 -23.73
N ALA A 241 3.27 -17.05 -25.03
CA ALA A 241 2.93 -18.34 -25.65
C ALA A 241 3.87 -19.46 -25.17
N TYR A 242 5.16 -19.20 -25.13
CA TYR A 242 6.17 -20.13 -24.62
C TYR A 242 5.90 -20.54 -23.16
N HIS A 243 5.63 -19.57 -22.28
CA HIS A 243 5.39 -19.84 -20.87
C HIS A 243 4.09 -20.60 -20.64
N SER A 244 3.01 -20.30 -21.37
CA SER A 244 1.73 -21.01 -21.29
C SER A 244 1.85 -22.46 -21.77
N GLU A 245 2.57 -22.69 -22.86
CA GLU A 245 2.82 -24.05 -23.36
C GLU A 245 3.67 -24.86 -22.37
N ARG A 246 4.70 -24.25 -21.80
CA ARG A 246 5.54 -24.90 -20.78
C ARG A 246 4.75 -25.24 -19.51
N LYS A 247 3.83 -24.37 -19.10
CA LYS A 247 2.94 -24.63 -17.95
C LYS A 247 2.03 -25.81 -18.23
N ARG A 248 1.39 -25.82 -19.40
CA ARG A 248 0.53 -26.93 -19.85
C ARG A 248 1.29 -28.27 -19.90
N LYS A 249 2.52 -28.29 -20.46
CA LYS A 249 3.36 -29.49 -20.48
C LYS A 249 3.70 -30.02 -19.08
N LYS A 250 3.97 -29.10 -18.13
CA LYS A 250 4.26 -29.50 -16.74
C LYS A 250 3.02 -30.02 -16.03
N GLU A 251 1.84 -29.45 -16.27
CA GLU A 251 0.57 -29.92 -15.69
C GLU A 251 0.23 -31.29 -16.20
N LEU A 252 0.38 -31.56 -17.52
CA LEU A 252 0.19 -32.88 -18.11
C LEU A 252 1.16 -33.92 -17.51
N ALA A 253 2.45 -33.58 -17.45
CA ALA A 253 3.47 -34.48 -16.88
C ALA A 253 3.26 -34.74 -15.37
N ARG A 254 2.64 -33.81 -14.66
CA ARG A 254 2.26 -34.00 -13.25
C ARG A 254 1.05 -34.89 -13.12
N ALA A 255 0.02 -34.71 -13.94
CA ALA A 255 -1.16 -35.55 -13.97
C ALA A 255 -0.82 -37.00 -14.34
N GLU A 256 0.10 -37.19 -15.32
CA GLU A 256 0.59 -38.52 -15.68
C GLU A 256 1.33 -39.22 -14.52
N LYS A 257 2.15 -38.49 -13.76
CA LYS A 257 2.84 -39.03 -12.59
C LYS A 257 1.88 -39.36 -11.44
N GLU A 258 0.89 -38.49 -11.18
CA GLU A 258 -0.13 -38.76 -10.16
C GLU A 258 -1.03 -39.94 -10.55
N GLY A 259 -1.41 -40.04 -11.80
CA GLY A 259 -2.14 -41.20 -12.33
C GLY A 259 -1.34 -42.51 -12.25
N SER A 260 -0.05 -42.48 -12.60
CA SER A 260 0.85 -43.64 -12.48
C SER A 260 1.09 -44.04 -11.02
N ALA A 261 1.21 -43.07 -10.11
CA ALA A 261 1.37 -43.33 -8.67
C ALA A 261 0.10 -43.93 -8.05
N ALA A 262 -1.09 -43.51 -8.49
CA ALA A 262 -2.37 -44.04 -8.03
C ALA A 262 -2.57 -45.51 -8.52
N ILE A 263 -2.18 -45.80 -9.76
CA ILE A 263 -2.25 -47.17 -10.28
C ILE A 263 -1.31 -48.09 -9.51
N SER A 264 -0.06 -47.66 -9.25
CA SER A 264 0.90 -48.47 -8.50
C SER A 264 0.48 -48.69 -7.03
N ALA A 265 -0.22 -47.74 -6.42
CA ALA A 265 -0.75 -47.88 -5.06
C ALA A 265 -1.92 -48.91 -5.02
N SER A 266 -2.80 -48.89 -6.01
CA SER A 266 -3.90 -49.88 -6.12
C SER A 266 -3.38 -51.29 -6.37
N ASP A 267 -2.35 -51.44 -7.23
CA ASP A 267 -1.71 -52.74 -7.51
C ASP A 267 -1.00 -53.31 -6.26
N VAL A 268 -0.41 -52.46 -5.43
CA VAL A 268 0.21 -52.86 -4.16
C VAL A 268 -0.84 -53.26 -3.13
N GLU A 269 -1.95 -52.53 -3.03
CA GLU A 269 -3.07 -52.89 -2.16
C GLU A 269 -3.74 -54.22 -2.56
N GLU A 270 -3.89 -54.43 -3.86
CA GLU A 270 -4.43 -55.69 -4.39
C GLU A 270 -3.49 -56.87 -4.14
N ALA A 271 -2.16 -56.65 -4.34
CA ALA A 271 -1.16 -57.67 -4.03
C ALA A 271 -1.10 -57.99 -2.53
N LEU A 272 -1.22 -56.96 -1.65
CA LEU A 272 -1.25 -57.12 -0.19
C LEU A 272 -2.51 -57.86 0.27
N SER A 273 -3.66 -57.58 -0.34
CA SER A 273 -4.92 -58.23 -0.02
C SER A 273 -4.97 -59.70 -0.49
N ALA A 274 -4.26 -60.00 -1.59
CA ALA A 274 -4.09 -61.37 -2.06
C ALA A 274 -3.16 -62.18 -1.14
N ALA A 275 -2.06 -61.57 -0.67
CA ALA A 275 -1.10 -62.22 0.24
C ALA A 275 -1.65 -62.46 1.68
N LEU A 276 -2.70 -61.78 2.07
CA LEU A 276 -3.37 -61.93 3.37
C LEU A 276 -4.50 -62.97 3.33
N LYS A 277 -4.82 -63.56 2.16
CA LYS A 277 -5.87 -64.59 1.98
C LYS A 277 -5.35 -66.01 1.89
N ASP A 278 -4.04 -66.20 1.84
CA ASP A 278 -3.33 -67.47 1.99
C ASP A 278 -2.78 -67.60 3.44
#